data_5ead36977466eff60ea320800f15d0f8
#
_entry.id   5ead36977466eff60ea320800f15d0f8
#
_cell.length_a   1.000
_cell.length_b   1.000
_cell.length_c   1.000
_cell.angle_alpha   90.00
_cell.angle_beta   90.00
_cell.angle_gamma   90.00
#
_symmetry.space_group_name_H-M   'P 1'
#
loop_
_entity.id
_entity.type
_entity.pdbx_description
1 polymer ?
#
loop_
_entity_poly.entity_id
_entity_poly.type
_entity_poly.pdbx_seq_one_letter_code
_entity_poly.pdbx_strand_id
1 'polypeptide(L)'
;EFVEKQWQKWQAENDINEVEDVDEGDLKKLIEEDLAFVSKMTVQEYTLYQKWCEVHRKYPTIKTNTVFGDEEFVLEKPEQAKEVIDVKNNIWIPESPEDFEKLEPVLEFTDDSEKRFNGKMRRGDLSEKWNTLRTFLSTMKNNSNIGRQLFFIVKDNVTGKYLGVICISGDFMDLGPRDKAIGWERNAKTFDGMVNHTAIGSSIVPTQPLGYSYTGGKLLAYLCLSNDVQNLWEEKYGDKLVGVTTTSLYGKDKAHGLSQYDGLKYWKRMGFTEGSVSFEPNSNSKQKIKQWLKKNHTRKYWDSP
;
A
#
# COMPACT_ATOMS: atom_id res chain seq x y z
N GLU A 1 27.67 21.21 8.01
CA GLU A 1 28.69 21.40 6.96
C GLU A 1 28.36 20.57 5.69
N PHE A 2 28.08 19.27 5.80
CA PHE A 2 27.75 18.43 4.63
C PHE A 2 26.46 18.88 3.94
N VAL A 3 25.38 19.08 4.68
CA VAL A 3 24.07 19.51 4.17
C VAL A 3 24.18 20.87 3.47
N GLU A 4 24.98 21.78 4.01
CA GLU A 4 25.17 23.11 3.42
C GLU A 4 25.95 23.06 2.09
N LYS A 5 26.94 22.18 1.98
CA LYS A 5 27.64 21.94 0.71
C LYS A 5 26.71 21.36 -0.36
N GLN A 6 25.83 20.44 0.03
CA GLN A 6 24.83 19.88 -0.91
C GLN A 6 23.82 20.94 -1.37
N TRP A 7 23.40 21.80 -0.46
CA TRP A 7 22.52 22.93 -0.78
C TRP A 7 23.16 23.90 -1.76
N GLN A 8 24.41 24.31 -1.51
CA GLN A 8 25.15 25.21 -2.41
C GLN A 8 25.34 24.59 -3.81
N LYS A 9 25.64 23.29 -3.86
CA LYS A 9 25.75 22.57 -5.13
C LYS A 9 24.41 22.57 -5.88
N TRP A 10 23.32 22.26 -5.18
CA TRP A 10 22.00 22.27 -5.78
C TRP A 10 21.59 23.65 -6.31
N GLN A 11 21.90 24.73 -5.56
CA GLN A 11 21.65 26.10 -6.01
C GLN A 11 22.44 26.46 -7.28
N ALA A 12 23.67 25.99 -7.41
CA ALA A 12 24.49 26.23 -8.60
C ALA A 12 23.96 25.45 -9.85
N GLU A 13 23.31 24.31 -9.63
CA GLU A 13 22.77 23.46 -10.69
C GLU A 13 21.32 23.83 -11.09
N ASN A 14 20.62 24.68 -10.32
CA ASN A 14 19.22 25.02 -10.55
C ASN A 14 19.02 26.53 -10.67
N ASP A 15 18.71 27.02 -11.84
CA ASP A 15 18.32 28.41 -12.05
C ASP A 15 16.85 28.63 -11.61
N ILE A 16 16.69 29.37 -10.50
CA ILE A 16 15.38 29.67 -9.93
C ILE A 16 14.62 30.68 -10.79
N ASN A 17 15.32 31.48 -11.60
CA ASN A 17 14.70 32.47 -12.46
C ASN A 17 13.99 31.84 -13.67
N GLU A 18 14.39 30.63 -14.06
CA GLU A 18 13.70 29.86 -15.10
C GLU A 18 12.40 29.19 -14.63
N VAL A 19 12.11 29.22 -13.33
CA VAL A 19 10.86 28.64 -12.80
C VAL A 19 9.71 29.58 -13.13
N GLU A 20 8.70 29.01 -13.79
CA GLU A 20 7.47 29.71 -14.15
C GLU A 20 6.78 30.30 -12.89
N ASP A 21 6.30 31.53 -13.01
CA ASP A 21 5.56 32.20 -11.93
C ASP A 21 4.19 31.54 -11.75
N VAL A 22 3.88 31.25 -10.49
CA VAL A 22 2.56 30.77 -10.09
C VAL A 22 1.93 31.85 -9.21
N ASP A 23 0.82 32.39 -9.64
CA ASP A 23 0.06 33.37 -8.85
C ASP A 23 -0.44 32.73 -7.55
N GLU A 24 -0.23 33.42 -6.45
CA GLU A 24 -0.57 32.92 -5.11
C GLU A 24 -2.09 32.80 -4.92
N GLY A 25 -2.86 33.73 -5.50
CA GLY A 25 -4.32 33.70 -5.45
C GLY A 25 -4.88 32.50 -6.23
N ASP A 26 -4.36 32.24 -7.41
CA ASP A 26 -4.73 31.07 -8.22
C ASP A 26 -4.33 29.77 -7.53
N LEU A 27 -3.16 29.72 -6.91
CA LEU A 27 -2.72 28.55 -6.15
C LEU A 27 -3.62 28.29 -4.96
N LYS A 28 -3.96 29.35 -4.19
CA LYS A 28 -4.87 29.24 -3.06
C LYS A 28 -6.24 28.72 -3.49
N LYS A 29 -6.79 29.25 -4.58
CA LYS A 29 -8.06 28.81 -5.13
C LYS A 29 -8.04 27.33 -5.52
N LEU A 30 -6.98 26.86 -6.20
CA LEU A 30 -6.81 25.44 -6.55
C LEU A 30 -6.78 24.54 -5.31
N ILE A 31 -6.06 24.95 -4.26
CA ILE A 31 -5.99 24.19 -3.00
C ILE A 31 -7.37 24.17 -2.32
N GLU A 32 -8.07 25.29 -2.30
CA GLU A 32 -9.42 25.37 -1.74
C GLU A 32 -10.42 24.48 -2.52
N GLU A 33 -10.32 24.44 -3.84
CA GLU A 33 -11.12 23.55 -4.68
C GLU A 33 -10.83 22.07 -4.39
N ASP A 34 -9.57 21.67 -4.29
CA ASP A 34 -9.17 20.30 -3.92
C ASP A 34 -9.71 19.92 -2.53
N LEU A 35 -9.55 20.80 -1.54
CA LEU A 35 -10.05 20.59 -0.19
C LEU A 35 -11.58 20.53 -0.14
N ALA A 36 -12.27 21.38 -0.88
CA ALA A 36 -13.73 21.37 -0.97
C ALA A 36 -14.25 20.08 -1.61
N PHE A 37 -13.54 19.57 -2.60
CA PHE A 37 -13.87 18.31 -3.26
C PHE A 37 -13.74 17.12 -2.30
N VAL A 38 -12.60 16.98 -1.60
CA VAL A 38 -12.36 15.85 -0.70
C VAL A 38 -13.08 15.98 0.65
N SER A 39 -13.37 17.20 1.12
CA SER A 39 -14.07 17.42 2.40
C SER A 39 -15.52 16.91 2.41
N LYS A 40 -16.11 16.75 1.23
CA LYS A 40 -17.46 16.21 1.06
C LYS A 40 -17.47 14.69 0.95
N MET A 41 -16.32 14.06 0.79
CA MET A 41 -16.20 12.62 0.64
C MET A 41 -16.17 11.92 2.00
N THR A 42 -16.83 10.78 2.09
CA THR A 42 -16.58 9.82 3.15
C THR A 42 -15.18 9.22 2.97
N VAL A 43 -14.64 8.58 4.02
CA VAL A 43 -13.35 7.88 3.91
C VAL A 43 -13.39 6.78 2.84
N GLN A 44 -14.53 6.11 2.69
CA GLN A 44 -14.71 5.09 1.67
C GLN A 44 -14.65 5.68 0.27
N GLU A 45 -15.40 6.76 0.02
CA GLU A 45 -15.38 7.46 -1.28
C GLU A 45 -13.99 7.98 -1.62
N TYR A 46 -13.29 8.57 -0.64
CA TYR A 46 -11.92 9.04 -0.86
C TYR A 46 -10.97 7.89 -1.20
N THR A 47 -11.12 6.74 -0.54
CA THR A 47 -10.32 5.54 -0.83
C THR A 47 -10.60 5.00 -2.23
N LEU A 48 -11.86 4.98 -2.65
CA LEU A 48 -12.26 4.61 -4.02
C LEU A 48 -11.71 5.58 -5.06
N TYR A 49 -11.76 6.88 -4.77
CA TYR A 49 -11.16 7.90 -5.62
C TYR A 49 -9.64 7.71 -5.78
N GLN A 50 -8.93 7.43 -4.69
CA GLN A 50 -7.49 7.13 -4.76
C GLN A 50 -7.23 5.86 -5.59
N LYS A 51 -8.06 4.84 -5.44
CA LYS A 51 -7.98 3.61 -6.24
C LYS A 51 -8.18 3.91 -7.73
N TRP A 52 -9.18 4.69 -8.07
CA TRP A 52 -9.42 5.13 -9.43
C TRP A 52 -8.21 5.88 -10.01
N CYS A 53 -7.64 6.81 -9.26
CA CYS A 53 -6.42 7.53 -9.66
C CYS A 53 -5.23 6.58 -9.88
N GLU A 54 -5.07 5.55 -9.03
CA GLU A 54 -4.00 4.55 -9.17
C GLU A 54 -4.17 3.71 -10.44
N VAL A 55 -5.37 3.21 -10.69
CA VAL A 55 -5.69 2.42 -11.90
C VAL A 55 -5.49 3.26 -13.16
N HIS A 56 -5.98 4.49 -13.17
CA HIS A 56 -5.84 5.39 -14.32
C HIS A 56 -4.38 5.75 -14.62
N ARG A 57 -3.55 5.89 -13.58
CA ARG A 57 -2.12 6.13 -13.75
C ARG A 57 -1.39 4.92 -14.31
N LYS A 58 -1.73 3.72 -13.84
CA LYS A 58 -1.10 2.48 -14.29
C LYS A 58 -1.58 2.08 -15.69
N TYR A 59 -2.87 2.28 -15.96
CA TYR A 59 -3.54 1.92 -17.22
C TYR A 59 -4.28 3.13 -17.78
N PRO A 60 -3.58 4.10 -18.41
CA PRO A 60 -4.19 5.36 -18.84
C PRO A 60 -5.26 5.20 -19.92
N THR A 61 -5.31 4.04 -20.58
CA THR A 61 -6.33 3.72 -21.61
C THR A 61 -7.55 2.98 -21.05
N ILE A 62 -7.58 2.66 -19.75
CA ILE A 62 -8.76 2.12 -19.10
C ILE A 62 -9.73 3.28 -18.83
N LYS A 63 -10.96 3.12 -19.31
CA LYS A 63 -12.09 4.00 -18.98
C LYS A 63 -12.96 3.32 -17.94
N THR A 64 -13.41 4.11 -16.98
CA THR A 64 -14.40 3.67 -15.99
C THR A 64 -15.68 4.46 -16.18
N ASN A 65 -16.83 3.81 -16.00
CA ASN A 65 -18.12 4.48 -16.11
C ASN A 65 -18.33 5.45 -14.95
N THR A 66 -17.85 5.07 -13.77
CA THR A 66 -17.97 5.90 -12.56
C THR A 66 -16.85 5.53 -11.57
N VAL A 67 -16.52 6.49 -10.71
CA VAL A 67 -15.56 6.29 -9.61
C VAL A 67 -16.20 5.59 -8.41
N PHE A 68 -17.52 5.75 -8.22
CA PHE A 68 -18.21 5.36 -6.99
C PHE A 68 -19.40 4.42 -7.22
N GLY A 69 -19.45 3.75 -8.33
CA GLY A 69 -20.54 2.84 -8.63
C GLY A 69 -20.04 1.51 -9.16
N ASP A 70 -20.94 0.80 -9.84
CA ASP A 70 -20.57 -0.39 -10.58
C ASP A 70 -19.63 -0.01 -11.71
N GLU A 71 -18.35 -0.26 -11.52
CA GLU A 71 -17.33 0.09 -12.47
C GLU A 71 -17.16 -0.99 -13.51
N GLU A 72 -17.40 -0.63 -14.76
CA GLU A 72 -17.02 -1.42 -15.90
C GLU A 72 -15.76 -0.84 -16.52
N PHE A 73 -14.69 -1.64 -16.55
CA PHE A 73 -13.44 -1.25 -17.19
C PHE A 73 -13.50 -1.53 -18.67
N VAL A 74 -13.41 -0.46 -19.47
CA VAL A 74 -13.32 -0.55 -20.92
C VAL A 74 -11.86 -0.35 -21.33
N LEU A 75 -11.28 -1.35 -21.96
CA LEU A 75 -9.87 -1.36 -22.36
C LEU A 75 -9.73 -0.92 -23.83
N GLU A 76 -8.82 0.00 -24.07
CA GLU A 76 -8.52 0.50 -25.42
C GLU A 76 -7.34 -0.25 -26.06
N LYS A 77 -6.44 -0.83 -25.24
CA LYS A 77 -5.25 -1.56 -25.73
C LYS A 77 -5.35 -3.05 -25.47
N PRO A 78 -5.10 -3.89 -26.47
CA PRO A 78 -5.21 -5.36 -26.33
C PRO A 78 -4.28 -5.95 -25.27
N GLU A 79 -3.06 -5.41 -25.12
CA GLU A 79 -2.10 -5.90 -24.12
C GLU A 79 -2.59 -5.67 -22.70
N GLN A 80 -3.21 -4.52 -22.43
CA GLN A 80 -3.82 -4.22 -21.13
C GLN A 80 -5.10 -5.06 -20.91
N ALA A 81 -5.86 -5.31 -21.98
CA ALA A 81 -7.04 -6.17 -21.92
C ALA A 81 -6.68 -7.56 -21.44
N LYS A 82 -5.62 -8.15 -21.99
CA LYS A 82 -5.16 -9.49 -21.61
C LYS A 82 -4.81 -9.58 -20.12
N GLU A 83 -4.07 -8.61 -19.60
CA GLU A 83 -3.66 -8.58 -18.19
C GLU A 83 -4.85 -8.45 -17.25
N VAL A 84 -5.77 -7.53 -17.53
CA VAL A 84 -6.97 -7.30 -16.71
C VAL A 84 -7.94 -8.48 -16.76
N ILE A 85 -8.14 -9.07 -17.94
CA ILE A 85 -8.98 -10.25 -18.11
C ILE A 85 -8.40 -11.44 -17.34
N ASP A 86 -7.06 -11.62 -17.35
CA ASP A 86 -6.41 -12.71 -16.61
C ASP A 86 -6.72 -12.59 -15.11
N VAL A 87 -6.57 -11.40 -14.51
CA VAL A 87 -6.94 -11.19 -13.10
C VAL A 87 -8.40 -11.49 -12.84
N LYS A 88 -9.30 -10.91 -13.64
CA LYS A 88 -10.75 -11.03 -13.43
C LYS A 88 -11.25 -12.47 -13.54
N ASN A 89 -10.74 -13.22 -14.52
CA ASN A 89 -11.18 -14.59 -14.80
C ASN A 89 -10.54 -15.64 -13.88
N ASN A 90 -9.44 -15.27 -13.19
CA ASN A 90 -8.72 -16.17 -12.29
C ASN A 90 -8.96 -15.88 -10.80
N ILE A 91 -10.02 -15.15 -10.46
CA ILE A 91 -10.46 -14.96 -9.08
C ILE A 91 -11.24 -16.21 -8.65
N TRP A 92 -10.94 -16.70 -7.44
CA TRP A 92 -11.69 -17.80 -6.84
C TRP A 92 -13.08 -17.34 -6.41
N ILE A 93 -14.10 -17.99 -6.92
CA ILE A 93 -15.52 -17.72 -6.62
C ILE A 93 -16.16 -19.06 -6.24
N PRO A 94 -16.71 -19.20 -5.02
CA PRO A 94 -17.40 -20.42 -4.62
C PRO A 94 -18.75 -20.53 -5.36
N GLU A 95 -19.06 -21.70 -5.85
CA GLU A 95 -20.34 -22.03 -6.44
C GLU A 95 -21.24 -22.80 -5.45
N SER A 96 -20.62 -23.46 -4.48
CA SER A 96 -21.29 -24.23 -3.45
C SER A 96 -20.54 -24.21 -2.11
N PRO A 97 -21.21 -24.59 -0.98
CA PRO A 97 -20.53 -24.72 0.32
C PRO A 97 -19.38 -25.73 0.32
N GLU A 98 -19.47 -26.79 -0.49
CA GLU A 98 -18.47 -27.85 -0.61
C GLU A 98 -17.14 -27.33 -1.21
N ASP A 99 -17.18 -26.21 -1.92
CA ASP A 99 -15.96 -25.59 -2.46
C ASP A 99 -15.05 -25.07 -1.33
N PHE A 100 -15.63 -24.64 -0.20
CA PHE A 100 -14.85 -24.24 0.97
C PHE A 100 -14.18 -25.42 1.67
N GLU A 101 -14.80 -26.61 1.63
CA GLU A 101 -14.22 -27.83 2.19
C GLU A 101 -13.02 -28.33 1.39
N LYS A 102 -13.00 -28.02 0.09
CA LYS A 102 -11.92 -28.39 -0.84
C LYS A 102 -10.85 -27.29 -0.98
N LEU A 103 -11.08 -26.12 -0.38
CA LEU A 103 -10.19 -25.00 -0.51
C LEU A 103 -8.82 -25.28 0.15
N GLU A 104 -7.75 -25.20 -0.63
CA GLU A 104 -6.37 -25.40 -0.18
C GLU A 104 -5.55 -24.13 -0.41
N PRO A 105 -5.57 -23.16 0.53
CA PRO A 105 -4.82 -21.92 0.36
C PRO A 105 -3.32 -22.14 0.38
N VAL A 106 -2.62 -21.65 -0.63
CA VAL A 106 -1.16 -21.68 -0.71
C VAL A 106 -0.58 -20.28 -0.93
N LEU A 107 0.63 -20.07 -0.43
CA LEU A 107 1.40 -18.84 -0.58
C LEU A 107 2.41 -18.99 -1.71
N GLU A 108 2.23 -18.26 -2.80
CA GLU A 108 3.22 -18.14 -3.88
C GLU A 108 4.10 -16.93 -3.61
N PHE A 109 5.36 -17.18 -3.26
CA PHE A 109 6.33 -16.12 -3.00
C PHE A 109 6.88 -15.54 -4.31
N THR A 110 7.01 -14.21 -4.36
CA THR A 110 7.38 -13.49 -5.59
C THR A 110 8.81 -12.95 -5.54
N ASP A 111 9.80 -13.79 -5.24
CA ASP A 111 11.21 -13.37 -5.11
C ASP A 111 11.95 -13.17 -6.44
N ASP A 112 11.28 -13.27 -7.56
CA ASP A 112 11.79 -12.85 -8.86
C ASP A 112 11.84 -11.32 -9.04
N SER A 113 11.59 -10.61 -7.93
CA SER A 113 11.16 -9.21 -7.91
C SER A 113 12.15 -8.22 -8.50
N GLU A 114 13.44 -8.49 -8.47
CA GLU A 114 14.44 -7.49 -8.86
C GLU A 114 15.59 -8.08 -9.68
N LYS A 115 15.48 -7.99 -10.99
CA LYS A 115 16.61 -8.29 -11.90
C LYS A 115 17.22 -6.99 -12.41
N ARG A 116 18.55 -6.84 -12.30
CA ARG A 116 19.26 -5.75 -12.95
C ARG A 116 19.34 -6.00 -14.45
N PHE A 117 18.81 -5.08 -15.23
CA PHE A 117 18.96 -5.09 -16.67
C PHE A 117 19.41 -3.71 -17.16
N ASN A 118 20.58 -3.64 -17.83
CA ASN A 118 21.18 -2.38 -18.31
C ASN A 118 21.25 -1.28 -17.23
N GLY A 119 21.65 -1.64 -16.02
CA GLY A 119 21.77 -0.70 -14.89
C GLY A 119 20.46 -0.25 -14.25
N LYS A 120 19.30 -0.65 -14.79
CA LYS A 120 17.99 -0.37 -14.22
C LYS A 120 17.43 -1.61 -13.54
N MET A 121 16.85 -1.41 -12.35
CA MET A 121 16.11 -2.47 -11.68
C MET A 121 14.80 -2.72 -12.43
N ARG A 122 14.54 -3.96 -12.77
CA ARG A 122 13.24 -4.41 -13.29
C ARG A 122 12.65 -5.41 -12.33
N ARG A 123 11.35 -5.29 -12.11
CA ARG A 123 10.59 -6.31 -11.38
C ARG A 123 10.42 -7.54 -12.27
N GLY A 124 10.48 -8.70 -11.67
CA GLY A 124 10.16 -9.96 -12.34
C GLY A 124 8.65 -10.13 -12.57
N ASP A 125 8.29 -11.15 -13.32
CA ASP A 125 6.89 -11.38 -13.76
C ASP A 125 5.92 -11.61 -12.59
N LEU A 126 6.34 -12.36 -11.55
CA LEU A 126 5.51 -12.59 -10.36
C LEU A 126 5.28 -11.33 -9.54
N SER A 127 6.30 -10.48 -9.41
CA SER A 127 6.16 -9.18 -8.75
C SER A 127 5.25 -8.23 -9.52
N GLU A 128 5.33 -8.20 -10.83
CA GLU A 128 4.43 -7.41 -11.66
C GLU A 128 2.99 -7.92 -11.52
N LYS A 129 2.81 -9.23 -11.52
CA LYS A 129 1.52 -9.88 -11.27
C LYS A 129 0.96 -9.53 -9.89
N TRP A 130 1.79 -9.57 -8.84
CA TRP A 130 1.38 -9.16 -7.50
C TRP A 130 0.91 -7.70 -7.47
N ASN A 131 1.63 -6.80 -8.11
CA ASN A 131 1.26 -5.38 -8.17
C ASN A 131 -0.06 -5.18 -8.94
N THR A 132 -0.26 -5.90 -10.03
CA THR A 132 -1.51 -5.86 -10.80
C THR A 132 -2.68 -6.34 -9.96
N LEU A 133 -2.57 -7.52 -9.36
CA LEU A 133 -3.59 -8.06 -8.45
C LEU A 133 -3.90 -7.05 -7.33
N ARG A 134 -2.88 -6.56 -6.65
CA ARG A 134 -3.05 -5.61 -5.55
C ARG A 134 -3.76 -4.34 -6.02
N THR A 135 -3.45 -3.83 -7.21
CA THR A 135 -4.08 -2.63 -7.77
C THR A 135 -5.57 -2.82 -7.99
N PHE A 136 -6.01 -4.00 -8.43
CA PHE A 136 -7.43 -4.30 -8.63
C PHE A 136 -8.17 -4.73 -7.36
N LEU A 137 -7.47 -5.30 -6.39
CA LEU A 137 -8.11 -5.85 -5.19
C LEU A 137 -8.20 -4.86 -4.02
N SER A 138 -7.28 -3.89 -3.94
CA SER A 138 -7.19 -2.99 -2.79
C SER A 138 -7.74 -1.60 -3.11
N THR A 139 -8.49 -1.05 -2.19
CA THR A 139 -8.92 0.36 -2.19
C THR A 139 -7.86 1.29 -1.60
N MET A 140 -6.77 0.75 -1.07
CA MET A 140 -5.69 1.53 -0.47
C MET A 140 -4.62 1.89 -1.48
N LYS A 141 -4.05 3.09 -1.32
CA LYS A 141 -2.87 3.49 -2.07
C LYS A 141 -1.72 2.52 -1.81
N ASN A 142 -1.01 2.12 -2.86
CA ASN A 142 0.17 1.29 -2.73
C ASN A 142 1.38 2.18 -2.40
N ASN A 143 1.71 2.27 -1.13
CA ASN A 143 2.93 2.93 -0.70
C ASN A 143 4.07 1.90 -0.75
N SER A 144 5.16 2.25 -1.43
CA SER A 144 6.38 1.44 -1.38
C SER A 144 7.00 1.59 0.00
N ASN A 145 7.05 0.50 0.75
CA ASN A 145 7.85 0.46 1.98
C ASN A 145 9.33 0.29 1.61
N ILE A 146 10.21 0.88 2.39
CA ILE A 146 11.65 0.72 2.24
C ILE A 146 12.10 -0.40 3.19
N GLY A 147 13.04 -1.24 2.75
CA GLY A 147 13.62 -2.28 3.58
C GLY A 147 13.11 -3.69 3.28
N ARG A 148 12.98 -4.50 4.32
CA ARG A 148 12.58 -5.91 4.21
C ARG A 148 11.16 -6.04 3.71
N GLN A 149 10.93 -6.90 2.71
CA GLN A 149 9.59 -7.13 2.14
C GLN A 149 9.47 -8.56 1.62
N LEU A 150 8.37 -9.21 1.96
CA LEU A 150 7.94 -10.47 1.37
C LEU A 150 6.58 -10.26 0.72
N PHE A 151 6.48 -10.54 -0.56
CA PHE A 151 5.25 -10.43 -1.34
C PHE A 151 4.72 -11.81 -1.69
N PHE A 152 3.48 -12.10 -1.33
CA PHE A 152 2.83 -13.36 -1.61
C PHE A 152 1.54 -13.15 -2.41
N ILE A 153 1.38 -13.94 -3.46
CA ILE A 153 0.10 -14.16 -4.10
C ILE A 153 -0.54 -15.37 -3.39
N VAL A 154 -1.75 -15.21 -2.89
CA VAL A 154 -2.51 -16.29 -2.26
C VAL A 154 -3.39 -16.93 -3.30
N LYS A 155 -3.26 -18.24 -3.48
CA LYS A 155 -4.02 -19.04 -4.43
C LYS A 155 -4.68 -20.22 -3.75
N ASP A 156 -5.72 -20.71 -4.38
CA ASP A 156 -6.23 -22.06 -4.12
C ASP A 156 -5.39 -23.07 -4.90
N ASN A 157 -4.80 -24.04 -4.21
CA ASN A 157 -3.97 -25.07 -4.81
C ASN A 157 -4.74 -26.00 -5.76
N VAL A 158 -6.03 -26.19 -5.50
CA VAL A 158 -6.89 -27.08 -6.29
C VAL A 158 -7.23 -26.45 -7.66
N THR A 159 -7.61 -25.19 -7.67
CA THR A 159 -8.07 -24.51 -8.88
C THR A 159 -7.05 -23.59 -9.52
N GLY A 160 -5.97 -23.25 -8.79
CA GLY A 160 -4.97 -22.27 -9.20
C GLY A 160 -5.48 -20.83 -9.17
N LYS A 161 -6.73 -20.59 -8.75
CA LYS A 161 -7.35 -19.27 -8.74
C LYS A 161 -6.90 -18.42 -7.56
N TYR A 162 -6.96 -17.10 -7.74
CA TYR A 162 -6.51 -16.14 -6.75
C TYR A 162 -7.50 -15.98 -5.58
N LEU A 163 -6.96 -16.03 -4.38
CA LEU A 163 -7.67 -15.75 -3.12
C LEU A 163 -7.33 -14.38 -2.57
N GLY A 164 -6.18 -13.81 -2.93
CA GLY A 164 -5.75 -12.50 -2.48
C GLY A 164 -4.25 -12.26 -2.59
N VAL A 165 -3.82 -11.19 -1.94
CA VAL A 165 -2.40 -10.80 -1.86
C VAL A 165 -2.01 -10.45 -0.43
N ILE A 166 -0.78 -10.78 -0.07
CA ILE A 166 -0.18 -10.45 1.22
C ILE A 166 1.17 -9.76 0.96
N CYS A 167 1.47 -8.72 1.74
CA CYS A 167 2.81 -8.14 1.86
C CYS A 167 3.18 -8.07 3.34
N ILE A 168 4.28 -8.70 3.69
CA ILE A 168 4.90 -8.62 5.02
C ILE A 168 6.15 -7.76 4.87
N SER A 169 6.19 -6.63 5.57
CA SER A 169 7.29 -5.66 5.48
C SER A 169 7.99 -5.50 6.81
N GLY A 170 9.19 -4.89 6.80
CA GLY A 170 9.87 -4.48 8.04
C GLY A 170 8.95 -3.63 8.91
N ASP A 171 8.98 -3.88 10.21
CA ASP A 171 8.08 -3.22 11.16
C ASP A 171 8.45 -1.75 11.37
N PHE A 172 7.51 -0.95 11.85
CA PHE A 172 7.78 0.44 12.19
C PHE A 172 8.76 0.54 13.35
N MET A 173 9.73 1.44 13.22
CA MET A 173 10.66 1.74 14.33
C MET A 173 9.91 2.24 15.56
N ASP A 174 8.92 3.10 15.36
CA ASP A 174 8.09 3.65 16.42
C ASP A 174 6.61 3.40 16.14
N LEU A 175 6.01 2.56 16.99
CA LEU A 175 4.58 2.29 17.01
C LEU A 175 4.10 2.26 18.45
N GLY A 176 3.79 3.44 19.01
CA GLY A 176 3.53 3.64 20.43
C GLY A 176 2.64 2.61 21.11
N PRO A 177 1.45 2.26 20.55
CA PRO A 177 0.59 1.24 21.18
C PRO A 177 1.24 -0.15 21.25
N ARG A 178 1.98 -0.56 20.21
CA ARG A 178 2.72 -1.83 20.19
C ARG A 178 3.85 -1.80 21.21
N ASP A 179 4.67 -0.76 21.17
CA ASP A 179 5.85 -0.63 22.01
C ASP A 179 5.48 -0.67 23.50
N LYS A 180 4.42 0.07 23.86
CA LYS A 180 3.87 0.06 25.21
C LYS A 180 3.32 -1.32 25.63
N ALA A 181 2.61 -2.00 24.74
CA ALA A 181 2.00 -3.29 25.03
C ALA A 181 3.02 -4.43 25.20
N ILE A 182 4.14 -4.35 24.44
CA ILE A 182 5.25 -5.31 24.51
C ILE A 182 6.26 -4.94 25.60
N GLY A 183 6.27 -3.67 26.02
CA GLY A 183 7.25 -3.15 26.98
C GLY A 183 8.60 -2.82 26.31
N TRP A 184 8.59 -2.46 25.04
CA TRP A 184 9.82 -2.11 24.33
C TRP A 184 10.29 -0.69 24.66
N GLU A 185 11.53 -0.60 25.09
CA GLU A 185 12.26 0.66 25.17
C GLU A 185 12.97 0.95 23.86
N ARG A 186 13.28 2.24 23.62
CA ARG A 186 13.89 2.69 22.36
C ARG A 186 15.21 1.99 22.06
N ASN A 187 16.05 1.81 23.06
CA ASN A 187 17.37 1.17 22.88
C ASN A 187 17.23 -0.29 22.45
N ALA A 188 16.34 -1.06 23.09
CA ALA A 188 16.09 -2.45 22.72
C ALA A 188 15.60 -2.59 21.27
N LYS A 189 14.72 -1.69 20.83
CA LYS A 189 14.22 -1.69 19.44
C LYS A 189 15.32 -1.46 18.40
N THR A 190 16.16 -0.44 18.64
CA THR A 190 17.10 0.07 17.64
C THR A 190 18.48 -0.58 17.74
N PHE A 191 19.09 -0.55 18.92
CA PHE A 191 20.48 -1.03 19.09
C PHE A 191 20.56 -2.53 19.26
N ASP A 192 19.61 -3.15 19.96
CA ASP A 192 19.56 -4.59 20.14
C ASP A 192 18.84 -5.31 18.97
N GLY A 193 18.33 -4.54 18.00
CA GLY A 193 17.72 -5.07 16.80
C GLY A 193 16.39 -5.80 17.01
N MET A 194 15.72 -5.64 18.15
CA MET A 194 14.47 -6.34 18.48
C MET A 194 13.37 -6.14 17.44
N VAL A 195 13.32 -4.96 16.80
CA VAL A 195 12.35 -4.67 15.72
C VAL A 195 12.52 -5.55 14.49
N ASN A 196 13.70 -6.15 14.29
CA ASN A 196 13.95 -7.07 13.18
C ASN A 196 13.23 -8.41 13.33
N HIS A 197 12.80 -8.73 14.56
CA HIS A 197 12.06 -9.96 14.86
C HIS A 197 10.54 -9.79 14.74
N THR A 198 10.08 -8.60 14.36
CA THR A 198 8.68 -8.33 14.03
C THR A 198 8.56 -7.76 12.63
N ALA A 199 7.37 -7.85 12.07
CA ALA A 199 7.05 -7.35 10.75
C ALA A 199 5.68 -6.66 10.75
N ILE A 200 5.40 -5.88 9.71
CA ILE A 200 4.06 -5.34 9.48
C ILE A 200 3.39 -6.06 8.30
N GLY A 201 2.16 -6.52 8.50
CA GLY A 201 1.25 -6.88 7.42
C GLY A 201 0.78 -5.60 6.72
N SER A 202 1.58 -5.14 5.77
CA SER A 202 1.34 -3.87 5.06
C SER A 202 0.25 -3.97 3.99
N SER A 203 0.00 -5.17 3.48
CA SER A 203 -1.13 -5.50 2.62
C SER A 203 -1.66 -6.87 2.98
N ILE A 204 -2.94 -6.95 3.34
CA ILE A 204 -3.66 -8.20 3.62
C ILE A 204 -5.01 -8.05 2.93
N VAL A 205 -5.07 -8.41 1.65
CA VAL A 205 -6.19 -8.06 0.78
C VAL A 205 -6.74 -9.30 0.08
N PRO A 206 -7.91 -9.81 0.51
CA PRO A 206 -8.58 -10.91 -0.18
C PRO A 206 -9.22 -10.44 -1.50
N THR A 207 -9.45 -11.38 -2.40
CA THR A 207 -10.30 -11.16 -3.57
C THR A 207 -11.76 -10.98 -3.16
N GLN A 208 -12.58 -10.42 -4.07
CA GLN A 208 -14.03 -10.40 -3.91
C GLN A 208 -14.65 -11.48 -4.82
N PRO A 209 -15.69 -12.19 -4.37
CA PRO A 209 -16.50 -11.97 -3.16
C PRO A 209 -15.92 -12.59 -1.86
N LEU A 210 -14.81 -13.33 -1.92
CA LEU A 210 -14.23 -14.05 -0.78
C LEU A 210 -14.06 -13.13 0.47
N GLY A 211 -13.53 -11.93 0.29
CA GLY A 211 -13.25 -11.00 1.36
C GLY A 211 -14.47 -10.49 2.07
N TYR A 212 -15.40 -9.93 1.31
CA TYR A 212 -16.58 -9.27 1.87
C TYR A 212 -17.66 -10.26 2.33
N SER A 213 -18.01 -11.21 1.47
CA SER A 213 -19.13 -12.12 1.72
C SER A 213 -18.76 -13.30 2.62
N TYR A 214 -17.50 -13.74 2.61
CA TYR A 214 -17.07 -15.00 3.25
C TYR A 214 -15.92 -14.84 4.23
N THR A 215 -15.65 -13.60 4.71
CA THR A 215 -14.61 -13.33 5.69
C THR A 215 -13.19 -13.75 5.29
N GLY A 216 -12.88 -13.78 4.00
CA GLY A 216 -11.55 -14.16 3.48
C GLY A 216 -10.40 -13.31 4.00
N GLY A 217 -10.67 -12.08 4.46
CA GLY A 217 -9.69 -11.28 5.17
C GLY A 217 -9.17 -11.93 6.44
N LYS A 218 -9.98 -12.73 7.14
CA LYS A 218 -9.55 -13.51 8.32
C LYS A 218 -8.63 -14.66 7.91
N LEU A 219 -8.93 -15.33 6.80
CA LEU A 219 -8.07 -16.37 6.24
C LEU A 219 -6.69 -15.80 5.92
N LEU A 220 -6.63 -14.70 5.18
CA LEU A 220 -5.35 -14.07 4.85
C LEU A 220 -4.59 -13.56 6.09
N ALA A 221 -5.31 -13.05 7.09
CA ALA A 221 -4.71 -12.64 8.35
C ALA A 221 -4.03 -13.82 9.08
N TYR A 222 -4.65 -15.00 9.05
CA TYR A 222 -4.01 -16.20 9.61
C TYR A 222 -2.82 -16.69 8.78
N LEU A 223 -2.90 -16.61 7.45
CA LEU A 223 -1.79 -16.96 6.57
C LEU A 223 -0.55 -16.09 6.79
N CYS A 224 -0.71 -14.83 7.20
CA CYS A 224 0.41 -13.97 7.60
C CYS A 224 1.21 -14.53 8.79
N LEU A 225 0.61 -15.41 9.59
CA LEU A 225 1.20 -16.02 10.79
C LEU A 225 1.65 -17.47 10.54
N SER A 226 1.60 -17.93 9.30
CA SER A 226 1.98 -19.30 8.94
C SER A 226 3.47 -19.57 9.12
N ASN A 227 3.81 -20.84 9.28
CA ASN A 227 5.21 -21.27 9.33
C ASN A 227 5.95 -20.93 8.02
N ASP A 228 5.28 -20.94 6.88
CA ASP A 228 5.88 -20.59 5.59
C ASP A 228 6.39 -19.16 5.58
N VAL A 229 5.61 -18.21 6.13
CA VAL A 229 6.03 -16.80 6.26
C VAL A 229 7.20 -16.68 7.24
N GLN A 230 7.13 -17.36 8.39
CA GLN A 230 8.17 -17.30 9.41
C GLN A 230 9.50 -17.89 8.89
N ASN A 231 9.44 -19.06 8.29
CA ASN A 231 10.63 -19.74 7.76
C ASN A 231 11.27 -18.93 6.63
N LEU A 232 10.47 -18.39 5.72
CA LEU A 232 10.98 -17.58 4.62
C LEU A 232 11.58 -16.25 5.11
N TRP A 233 11.01 -15.64 6.15
CA TRP A 233 11.59 -14.44 6.77
C TRP A 233 12.96 -14.73 7.37
N GLU A 234 13.08 -15.84 8.13
CA GLU A 234 14.34 -16.26 8.74
C GLU A 234 15.37 -16.62 7.69
N GLU A 235 14.97 -17.38 6.65
CA GLU A 235 15.85 -17.73 5.52
C GLU A 235 16.38 -16.49 4.81
N LYS A 236 15.52 -15.52 4.52
CA LYS A 236 15.89 -14.35 3.72
C LYS A 236 16.65 -13.29 4.51
N TYR A 237 16.35 -13.11 5.78
CA TYR A 237 16.86 -12.00 6.59
C TYR A 237 17.70 -12.42 7.79
N GLY A 238 17.77 -13.69 8.10
CA GLY A 238 18.55 -14.22 9.22
C GLY A 238 17.93 -13.99 10.61
N ASP A 239 16.80 -13.30 10.69
CA ASP A 239 16.12 -12.98 11.95
C ASP A 239 14.83 -13.80 12.08
N LYS A 240 14.64 -14.45 13.22
CA LYS A 240 13.39 -15.19 13.49
C LYS A 240 12.21 -14.25 13.63
N LEU A 241 11.17 -14.44 12.81
CA LEU A 241 9.93 -13.67 12.92
C LEU A 241 9.06 -14.19 14.08
N VAL A 242 8.88 -13.38 15.09
CA VAL A 242 8.10 -13.75 16.29
C VAL A 242 6.73 -13.08 16.38
N GLY A 243 6.47 -12.07 15.54
CA GLY A 243 5.18 -11.39 15.51
C GLY A 243 4.97 -10.56 14.26
N VAL A 244 3.71 -10.42 13.90
CA VAL A 244 3.28 -9.54 12.81
C VAL A 244 2.33 -8.50 13.38
N THR A 245 2.61 -7.24 13.09
CA THR A 245 1.71 -6.13 13.41
C THR A 245 0.92 -5.72 12.18
N THR A 246 -0.20 -5.05 12.38
CA THR A 246 -0.93 -4.39 11.28
C THR A 246 -1.70 -3.20 11.84
N THR A 247 -1.97 -2.23 10.97
CA THR A 247 -2.82 -1.09 11.30
C THR A 247 -4.14 -1.22 10.56
N SER A 248 -5.24 -1.02 11.30
CA SER A 248 -6.58 -1.00 10.70
C SER A 248 -6.86 0.37 10.10
N LEU A 249 -7.57 0.39 8.97
CA LEU A 249 -8.11 1.61 8.36
C LEU A 249 -9.14 2.33 9.22
N TYR A 250 -9.78 1.59 10.13
CA TYR A 250 -10.85 2.11 10.96
C TYR A 250 -10.26 2.58 12.28
N GLY A 251 -10.19 3.91 12.45
CA GLY A 251 -9.75 4.54 13.69
C GLY A 251 -10.76 4.37 14.84
N LYS A 252 -10.41 4.93 16.00
CA LYS A 252 -11.20 4.88 17.24
C LYS A 252 -12.64 5.34 17.07
N ASP A 253 -12.85 6.38 16.26
CA ASP A 253 -14.14 7.04 16.12
C ASP A 253 -15.00 6.45 14.99
N LYS A 254 -14.49 5.47 14.26
CA LYS A 254 -15.21 4.79 13.17
C LYS A 254 -15.45 3.32 13.52
N ALA A 255 -16.52 2.76 12.98
CA ALA A 255 -16.94 1.39 13.24
C ALA A 255 -17.02 1.05 14.76
N HIS A 256 -17.38 2.03 15.58
CA HIS A 256 -17.43 1.89 17.05
C HIS A 256 -16.11 1.36 17.67
N GLY A 257 -14.98 1.69 17.07
CA GLY A 257 -13.67 1.23 17.50
C GLY A 257 -13.39 -0.26 17.22
N LEU A 258 -14.23 -0.93 16.44
CA LEU A 258 -14.02 -2.33 16.05
C LEU A 258 -13.00 -2.44 14.91
N SER A 259 -12.28 -3.54 14.90
CA SER A 259 -11.33 -3.91 13.84
C SER A 259 -11.70 -5.26 13.25
N GLN A 260 -11.44 -5.45 11.96
CA GLN A 260 -11.62 -6.76 11.30
C GLN A 260 -10.77 -7.88 11.91
N TYR A 261 -9.78 -7.56 12.72
CA TYR A 261 -8.92 -8.52 13.42
C TYR A 261 -9.42 -8.90 14.81
N ASP A 262 -10.44 -8.19 15.32
CA ASP A 262 -10.99 -8.48 16.64
C ASP A 262 -11.65 -9.86 16.66
N GLY A 263 -11.41 -10.61 17.74
CA GLY A 263 -11.91 -11.97 17.90
C GLY A 263 -11.11 -13.06 17.17
N LEU A 264 -10.05 -12.71 16.43
CA LEU A 264 -9.12 -13.70 15.89
C LEU A 264 -8.16 -14.18 16.98
N LYS A 265 -8.03 -15.51 17.16
CA LYS A 265 -7.32 -16.14 18.28
C LYS A 265 -5.88 -15.63 18.48
N TYR A 266 -5.14 -15.39 17.37
CA TYR A 266 -3.72 -15.02 17.42
C TYR A 266 -3.48 -13.52 17.18
N TRP A 267 -4.55 -12.73 17.01
CA TRP A 267 -4.46 -11.30 16.84
C TRP A 267 -4.93 -10.58 18.10
N LYS A 268 -4.09 -9.68 18.59
CA LYS A 268 -4.37 -8.91 19.82
C LYS A 268 -4.35 -7.42 19.50
N ARG A 269 -5.42 -6.72 19.90
CA ARG A 269 -5.46 -5.27 19.83
C ARG A 269 -4.45 -4.67 20.80
N MET A 270 -3.56 -3.82 20.31
CA MET A 270 -2.54 -3.13 21.12
C MET A 270 -2.96 -1.71 21.51
N GLY A 271 -3.88 -1.10 20.77
CA GLY A 271 -4.35 0.27 21.03
C GLY A 271 -4.63 1.03 19.75
N PHE A 272 -4.72 2.34 19.87
CA PHE A 272 -4.96 3.24 18.74
C PHE A 272 -3.75 4.15 18.54
N THR A 273 -3.36 4.35 17.27
CA THR A 273 -2.34 5.32 16.90
C THR A 273 -2.96 6.72 16.82
N GLU A 274 -2.16 7.74 17.04
CA GLU A 274 -2.55 9.14 16.86
C GLU A 274 -2.37 9.62 15.41
N GLY A 275 -2.16 8.70 14.48
CA GLY A 275 -1.96 8.99 13.07
C GLY A 275 -3.22 9.61 12.44
N SER A 276 -3.01 10.57 11.57
CA SER A 276 -4.06 11.18 10.75
C SER A 276 -3.96 10.68 9.30
N VAL A 277 -5.10 10.63 8.63
CA VAL A 277 -5.12 10.46 7.17
C VAL A 277 -4.76 11.81 6.56
N SER A 278 -3.64 11.90 5.87
CA SER A 278 -3.28 13.08 5.11
C SER A 278 -3.93 13.02 3.73
N PHE A 279 -4.64 14.08 3.36
CA PHE A 279 -5.10 14.27 2.00
C PHE A 279 -3.93 14.77 1.14
N GLU A 280 -3.73 14.15 0.00
CA GLU A 280 -2.78 14.65 -0.99
C GLU A 280 -3.54 15.52 -2.01
N PRO A 281 -3.04 16.74 -2.33
CA PRO A 281 -3.56 17.52 -3.43
C PRO A 281 -3.50 16.74 -4.75
N ASN A 282 -4.35 17.07 -5.71
CA ASN A 282 -4.28 16.45 -7.03
C ASN A 282 -2.94 16.77 -7.73
N SER A 283 -2.63 16.05 -8.82
CA SER A 283 -1.33 16.14 -9.47
C SER A 283 -1.02 17.55 -10.01
N ASN A 284 -2.04 18.27 -10.50
CA ASN A 284 -1.88 19.63 -10.99
C ASN A 284 -1.58 20.61 -9.85
N SER A 285 -2.35 20.55 -8.77
CA SER A 285 -2.11 21.36 -7.57
C SER A 285 -0.75 21.06 -6.96
N LYS A 286 -0.34 19.79 -6.87
CA LYS A 286 1.01 19.41 -6.40
C LYS A 286 2.12 20.03 -7.25
N GLN A 287 1.97 19.99 -8.57
CA GLN A 287 2.95 20.58 -9.48
C GLN A 287 3.07 22.09 -9.26
N LYS A 288 1.95 22.80 -9.22
CA LYS A 288 1.93 24.24 -8.98
C LYS A 288 2.45 24.63 -7.59
N ILE A 289 2.11 23.86 -6.55
CA ILE A 289 2.66 24.03 -5.20
C ILE A 289 4.19 23.89 -5.22
N LYS A 290 4.71 22.86 -5.91
CA LYS A 290 6.16 22.65 -6.03
C LYS A 290 6.85 23.79 -6.80
N GLN A 291 6.26 24.27 -7.88
CA GLN A 291 6.77 25.42 -8.64
C GLN A 291 6.80 26.69 -7.77
N TRP A 292 5.70 27.00 -7.09
CA TRP A 292 5.60 28.14 -6.18
C TRP A 292 6.62 28.06 -5.03
N LEU A 293 6.74 26.89 -4.38
CA LEU A 293 7.73 26.66 -3.32
C LEU A 293 9.16 26.80 -3.83
N LYS A 294 9.46 26.25 -5.02
CA LYS A 294 10.78 26.36 -5.63
C LYS A 294 11.17 27.81 -5.87
N LYS A 295 10.23 28.66 -6.27
CA LYS A 295 10.47 30.07 -6.55
C LYS A 295 10.50 30.95 -5.30
N ASN A 296 9.51 30.81 -4.43
CA ASN A 296 9.30 31.70 -3.30
C ASN A 296 9.90 31.21 -1.98
N HIS A 297 10.12 29.91 -1.82
CA HIS A 297 10.64 29.26 -0.62
C HIS A 297 11.63 28.16 -0.97
N THR A 298 12.63 28.48 -1.76
CA THR A 298 13.58 27.56 -2.36
C THR A 298 14.22 26.59 -1.37
N ARG A 299 14.58 27.06 -0.19
CA ARG A 299 15.17 26.20 0.86
C ARG A 299 14.15 25.16 1.36
N LYS A 300 12.91 25.57 1.60
CA LYS A 300 11.81 24.64 1.99
C LYS A 300 11.51 23.63 0.90
N TYR A 301 11.56 24.05 -0.37
CA TYR A 301 11.41 23.13 -1.50
C TYR A 301 12.50 22.06 -1.51
N TRP A 302 13.76 22.48 -1.30
CA TRP A 302 14.90 21.57 -1.30
C TRP A 302 14.89 20.61 -0.10
N ASP A 303 14.46 21.08 1.08
CA ASP A 303 14.30 20.27 2.29
C ASP A 303 13.07 19.34 2.25
N SER A 304 12.16 19.49 1.25
CA SER A 304 10.97 18.66 1.10
C SER A 304 11.28 17.38 0.34
N PRO A 305 10.84 16.21 0.80
CA PRO A 305 11.05 14.92 0.13
C PRO A 305 10.29 14.78 -1.20
#